data_870da65eaab71937b05728dbd225263d
#
_entry.id   870da65eaab71937b05728dbd225263d
#
_cell.length_a   1.000
_cell.length_b   1.000
_cell.length_c   1.000
_cell.angle_alpha   90.00
_cell.angle_beta   90.00
_cell.angle_gamma   90.00
#
_symmetry.space_group_name_H-M   'P 1'
#
loop_
_entity.id
_entity.type
_entity.pdbx_description
1 polymer ?
#
loop_
_entity_poly.entity_id
_entity_poly.type
_entity_poly.pdbx_seq_one_letter_code
_entity_poly.pdbx_strand_id
1 'polypeptide(L)'
;MYSTQVARHIRASRPAIYRALLDADAIVRWRVPAGMTGEVHEFDGREGGYFRISLTYDTPTGAGKSMPHTDTYHGHFVKVVPNEQVVEVLEFETTDPELRGKMTMTTTLTDVDGGTEVRIVHEGVPDRVPIADNDAGTRMALAHLATLVEAD
;
A
#
# COMPACT_ATOMS: atom_id res chain seq x y z
N MET A 1 -15.30 6.98 9.09
CA MET A 1 -14.03 7.11 8.31
C MET A 1 -12.96 7.76 9.17
N TYR A 2 -11.73 7.34 9.00
CA TYR A 2 -10.61 7.88 9.77
C TYR A 2 -9.36 7.99 8.91
N SER A 3 -8.31 8.60 9.47
CA SER A 3 -7.00 8.72 8.83
C SER A 3 -5.92 8.12 9.71
N THR A 4 -4.89 7.56 9.10
CA THR A 4 -3.69 7.09 9.79
C THR A 4 -2.46 7.66 9.10
N GLN A 5 -1.36 7.71 9.84
CA GLN A 5 -0.09 8.21 9.33
C GLN A 5 1.05 7.43 9.97
N VAL A 6 1.93 6.89 9.14
CA VAL A 6 3.12 6.17 9.58
C VAL A 6 4.31 6.67 8.77
N ALA A 7 5.44 6.87 9.44
CA ALA A 7 6.69 7.26 8.79
C ALA A 7 7.81 6.33 9.22
N ARG A 8 8.77 6.09 8.33
CA ARG A 8 9.93 5.26 8.59
C ARG A 8 11.15 5.83 7.88
N HIS A 9 12.29 5.85 8.56
CA HIS A 9 13.58 6.11 7.94
C HIS A 9 14.05 4.85 7.20
N ILE A 10 14.34 5.00 5.90
CA ILE A 10 14.83 3.90 5.06
C ILE A 10 16.17 4.32 4.48
N ARG A 11 17.18 3.44 4.60
CA ARG A 11 18.54 3.69 4.14
C ARG A 11 18.67 3.38 2.64
N ALA A 12 17.97 4.19 1.85
CA ALA A 12 18.00 4.11 0.39
C ALA A 12 17.69 5.50 -0.19
N SER A 13 18.05 5.70 -1.43
CA SER A 13 17.78 6.97 -2.12
C SER A 13 16.30 7.09 -2.51
N ARG A 14 15.83 8.32 -2.67
CA ARG A 14 14.48 8.58 -3.16
C ARG A 14 14.20 7.88 -4.50
N PRO A 15 15.09 7.95 -5.51
CA PRO A 15 14.83 7.25 -6.77
C PRO A 15 14.67 5.73 -6.62
N ALA A 16 15.45 5.09 -5.75
CA ALA A 16 15.34 3.65 -5.53
C ALA A 16 13.99 3.28 -4.90
N ILE A 17 13.56 4.06 -3.92
CA ILE A 17 12.26 3.85 -3.27
C ILE A 17 11.13 4.17 -4.25
N TYR A 18 11.23 5.28 -4.97
CA TYR A 18 10.22 5.68 -5.95
C TYR A 18 9.96 4.59 -6.99
N ARG A 19 11.02 3.96 -7.50
CA ARG A 19 10.86 2.84 -8.44
C ARG A 19 10.07 1.68 -7.84
N ALA A 20 10.30 1.37 -6.57
CA ALA A 20 9.59 0.29 -5.88
C ALA A 20 8.10 0.60 -5.67
N LEU A 21 7.73 1.88 -5.59
CA LEU A 21 6.33 2.29 -5.45
C LEU A 21 5.53 2.07 -6.74
N LEU A 22 6.19 2.05 -7.90
CA LEU A 22 5.55 2.02 -9.21
C LEU A 22 5.92 0.78 -10.05
N ASP A 23 6.43 -0.26 -9.40
CA ASP A 23 6.84 -1.51 -10.04
C ASP A 23 5.98 -2.66 -9.50
N ALA A 24 5.29 -3.35 -10.41
CA ALA A 24 4.41 -4.47 -10.06
C ALA A 24 5.15 -5.59 -9.31
N ASP A 25 6.37 -5.92 -9.72
CA ASP A 25 7.15 -6.97 -9.07
C ASP A 25 7.59 -6.57 -7.65
N ALA A 26 7.84 -5.29 -7.43
CA ALA A 26 8.16 -4.76 -6.12
C ALA A 26 6.92 -4.73 -5.22
N ILE A 27 5.78 -4.31 -5.74
CA ILE A 27 4.52 -4.19 -4.99
C ILE A 27 4.15 -5.51 -4.30
N VAL A 28 4.26 -6.64 -4.99
CA VAL A 28 3.92 -7.94 -4.40
C VAL A 28 4.88 -8.36 -3.28
N ARG A 29 6.02 -7.70 -3.17
CA ARG A 29 7.01 -7.97 -2.12
C ARG A 29 6.83 -7.08 -0.90
N TRP A 30 6.49 -5.80 -1.09
CA TRP A 30 6.44 -4.89 0.05
C TRP A 30 5.02 -4.59 0.54
N ARG A 31 4.00 -4.61 -0.31
CA ARG A 31 2.61 -4.32 0.09
C ARG A 31 1.82 -5.53 0.56
N VAL A 32 2.39 -6.72 0.49
CA VAL A 32 1.70 -7.95 0.91
C VAL A 32 2.05 -8.27 2.35
N PRO A 33 1.06 -8.30 3.26
CA PRO A 33 1.31 -8.63 4.67
C PRO A 33 1.85 -10.05 4.84
N ALA A 34 2.57 -10.29 5.92
CA ALA A 34 3.01 -11.64 6.28
C ALA A 34 1.80 -12.55 6.47
N GLY A 35 1.89 -13.78 5.98
CA GLY A 35 0.78 -14.73 6.03
C GLY A 35 -0.22 -14.60 4.89
N MET A 36 0.09 -13.74 3.90
CA MET A 36 -0.74 -13.55 2.72
C MET A 36 0.09 -13.71 1.45
N THR A 37 -0.60 -14.00 0.35
CA THR A 37 -0.04 -14.06 -1.00
C THR A 37 -0.70 -13.00 -1.86
N GLY A 38 0.10 -12.25 -2.61
CA GLY A 38 -0.38 -11.20 -3.49
C GLY A 38 -0.46 -11.64 -4.94
N GLU A 39 -1.48 -11.19 -5.65
CA GLU A 39 -1.63 -11.37 -7.09
C GLU A 39 -1.97 -10.03 -7.73
N VAL A 40 -1.15 -9.60 -8.69
CA VAL A 40 -1.39 -8.39 -9.45
C VAL A 40 -2.14 -8.75 -10.72
N HIS A 41 -3.40 -8.30 -10.82
CA HIS A 41 -4.24 -8.53 -11.99
C HIS A 41 -3.96 -7.49 -13.07
N GLU A 42 -3.84 -6.23 -12.67
CA GLU A 42 -3.50 -5.10 -13.53
C GLU A 42 -2.61 -4.13 -12.76
N PHE A 43 -1.66 -3.52 -13.46
CA PHE A 43 -0.80 -2.51 -12.84
C PHE A 43 -0.19 -1.62 -13.92
N ASP A 44 -0.45 -0.32 -13.84
CA ASP A 44 0.14 0.69 -14.70
C ASP A 44 0.75 1.77 -13.78
N GLY A 45 2.05 1.67 -13.54
CA GLY A 45 2.78 2.48 -12.56
C GLY A 45 3.10 3.89 -13.04
N ARG A 46 2.08 4.66 -13.38
CA ARG A 46 2.22 6.05 -13.82
C ARG A 46 0.99 6.86 -13.43
N GLU A 47 1.09 8.18 -13.49
CA GLU A 47 -0.05 9.05 -13.23
C GLU A 47 -1.20 8.73 -14.19
N GLY A 48 -2.39 8.54 -13.64
CA GLY A 48 -3.56 8.09 -14.36
C GLY A 48 -3.65 6.57 -14.54
N GLY A 49 -2.60 5.83 -14.15
CA GLY A 49 -2.58 4.38 -14.31
C GLY A 49 -3.50 3.66 -13.33
N TYR A 50 -4.08 2.56 -13.80
CA TYR A 50 -5.00 1.72 -13.03
C TYR A 50 -4.28 0.52 -12.44
N PHE A 51 -4.72 0.07 -11.27
CA PHE A 51 -4.21 -1.16 -10.67
C PHE A 51 -5.35 -1.97 -10.04
N ARG A 52 -5.17 -3.29 -9.99
CA ARG A 52 -6.07 -4.21 -9.32
C ARG A 52 -5.25 -5.35 -8.73
N ILE A 53 -5.35 -5.54 -7.43
CA ILE A 53 -4.50 -6.46 -6.67
C ILE A 53 -5.36 -7.26 -5.70
N SER A 54 -5.08 -8.57 -5.58
CA SER A 54 -5.71 -9.45 -4.60
C SER A 54 -4.70 -9.90 -3.56
N LEU A 55 -5.11 -9.89 -2.30
CA LEU A 55 -4.35 -10.41 -1.18
C LEU A 55 -5.14 -11.60 -0.59
N THR A 56 -4.52 -12.77 -0.59
CA THR A 56 -5.16 -13.99 -0.11
C THR A 56 -4.44 -14.49 1.14
N TYR A 57 -5.19 -14.79 2.19
CA TYR A 57 -4.61 -15.39 3.40
C TYR A 57 -4.11 -16.79 3.07
N ASP A 58 -2.88 -17.12 3.47
CA ASP A 58 -2.27 -18.44 3.23
C ASP A 58 -3.04 -19.54 3.97
N THR A 59 -3.67 -19.18 5.10
CA THR A 59 -4.56 -20.07 5.84
C THR A 59 -5.97 -19.48 5.79
N PRO A 60 -6.99 -20.23 5.33
CA PRO A 60 -8.36 -19.73 5.27
C PRO A 60 -8.86 -19.31 6.66
N THR A 61 -9.25 -18.05 6.80
CA THR A 61 -9.67 -17.48 8.09
C THR A 61 -11.10 -16.97 8.09
N GLY A 62 -11.74 -16.86 6.92
CA GLY A 62 -13.04 -16.22 6.80
C GLY A 62 -13.00 -14.70 6.96
N ALA A 63 -11.81 -14.10 7.09
CA ALA A 63 -11.64 -12.67 7.39
C ALA A 63 -11.49 -11.80 6.15
N GLY A 64 -11.54 -12.36 4.94
CA GLY A 64 -11.36 -11.61 3.69
C GLY A 64 -12.51 -10.65 3.42
N LYS A 65 -12.18 -9.49 2.81
CA LYS A 65 -13.14 -8.42 2.52
C LYS A 65 -13.89 -8.65 1.21
N SER A 66 -13.27 -9.30 0.25
CA SER A 66 -13.86 -9.58 -1.08
C SER A 66 -14.44 -11.00 -1.15
N MET A 67 -13.77 -11.95 -0.55
CA MET A 67 -14.14 -13.36 -0.44
C MET A 67 -13.72 -13.84 0.95
N PRO A 68 -14.16 -15.02 1.41
CA PRO A 68 -13.90 -15.49 2.78
C PRO A 68 -12.44 -15.41 3.24
N HIS A 69 -11.47 -15.46 2.32
CA HIS A 69 -10.05 -15.37 2.67
C HIS A 69 -9.25 -14.54 1.68
N THR A 70 -9.92 -13.63 0.96
CA THR A 70 -9.28 -12.77 -0.05
C THR A 70 -9.75 -11.34 0.09
N ASP A 71 -8.79 -10.40 0.04
CA ASP A 71 -9.05 -8.97 -0.08
C ASP A 71 -8.62 -8.55 -1.49
N THR A 72 -9.54 -8.04 -2.30
CA THR A 72 -9.22 -7.46 -3.61
C THR A 72 -9.49 -5.97 -3.56
N TYR A 73 -8.55 -5.20 -4.04
CA TYR A 73 -8.71 -3.76 -4.16
C TYR A 73 -8.25 -3.28 -5.53
N HIS A 74 -8.81 -2.15 -5.96
CA HIS A 74 -8.43 -1.50 -7.21
C HIS A 74 -8.38 0.01 -7.01
N GLY A 75 -7.72 0.68 -7.93
CA GLY A 75 -7.61 2.12 -7.88
C GLY A 75 -6.76 2.68 -9.01
N HIS A 76 -6.36 3.95 -8.85
CA HIS A 76 -5.47 4.61 -9.80
C HIS A 76 -4.47 5.50 -9.07
N PHE A 77 -3.36 5.75 -9.77
CA PHE A 77 -2.39 6.76 -9.35
C PHE A 77 -2.90 8.12 -9.83
N VAL A 78 -3.44 8.92 -8.91
CA VAL A 78 -4.04 10.21 -9.26
C VAL A 78 -3.02 11.34 -9.36
N LYS A 79 -1.86 11.18 -8.72
CA LYS A 79 -0.78 12.14 -8.77
C LYS A 79 0.55 11.42 -8.55
N VAL A 80 1.52 11.70 -9.42
CA VAL A 80 2.88 11.16 -9.30
C VAL A 80 3.87 12.30 -9.52
N VAL A 81 4.65 12.61 -8.48
CA VAL A 81 5.74 13.57 -8.55
C VAL A 81 7.04 12.77 -8.45
N PRO A 82 7.84 12.68 -9.53
CA PRO A 82 9.02 11.83 -9.55
C PRO A 82 9.95 12.05 -8.35
N ASN A 83 10.28 10.95 -7.67
CA ASN A 83 11.15 10.90 -6.51
C ASN A 83 10.64 11.63 -5.27
N GLU A 84 9.40 12.15 -5.29
CA GLU A 84 8.87 12.95 -4.19
C GLU A 84 7.56 12.42 -3.60
N GLN A 85 6.59 12.06 -4.46
CA GLN A 85 5.26 11.73 -3.96
C GLN A 85 4.47 10.85 -4.93
N VAL A 86 3.73 9.91 -4.38
CA VAL A 86 2.76 9.10 -5.11
C VAL A 86 1.43 9.15 -4.36
N VAL A 87 0.37 9.56 -5.03
CA VAL A 87 -0.98 9.61 -4.47
C VAL A 87 -1.85 8.60 -5.19
N GLU A 88 -2.46 7.70 -4.43
CA GLU A 88 -3.34 6.65 -4.93
C GLU A 88 -4.74 6.84 -4.36
N VAL A 89 -5.75 6.64 -5.20
CA VAL A 89 -7.13 6.50 -4.74
C VAL A 89 -7.54 5.06 -5.00
N LEU A 90 -7.98 4.36 -3.97
CA LEU A 90 -8.26 2.93 -4.03
C LEU A 90 -9.51 2.59 -3.21
N GLU A 91 -10.09 1.42 -3.50
CA GLU A 91 -11.24 0.91 -2.76
C GLU A 91 -11.24 -0.61 -2.77
N PHE A 92 -11.83 -1.21 -1.72
CA PHE A 92 -12.04 -2.64 -1.67
C PHE A 92 -13.16 -3.06 -2.61
N GLU A 93 -12.98 -4.18 -3.30
CA GLU A 93 -14.05 -4.85 -4.04
C GLU A 93 -14.83 -5.69 -3.04
N THR A 94 -15.97 -5.19 -2.59
CA THR A 94 -16.75 -5.83 -1.55
C THR A 94 -18.24 -5.56 -1.73
N THR A 95 -19.07 -6.48 -1.25
CA THR A 95 -20.52 -6.30 -1.18
C THR A 95 -20.94 -5.69 0.17
N ASP A 96 -20.02 -5.61 1.13
CA ASP A 96 -20.29 -5.05 2.47
C ASP A 96 -20.26 -3.52 2.39
N PRO A 97 -21.41 -2.84 2.60
CA PRO A 97 -21.46 -1.39 2.51
C PRO A 97 -20.57 -0.69 3.56
N GLU A 98 -20.22 -1.37 4.65
CA GLU A 98 -19.36 -0.81 5.69
C GLU A 98 -17.88 -0.83 5.31
N LEU A 99 -17.51 -1.59 4.27
CA LEU A 99 -16.15 -1.64 3.73
C LEU A 99 -16.02 -0.89 2.41
N ARG A 100 -17.12 -0.36 1.88
CA ARG A 100 -17.11 0.40 0.63
C ARG A 100 -16.62 1.83 0.85
N GLY A 101 -16.13 2.42 -0.21
CA GLY A 101 -15.73 3.81 -0.24
C GLY A 101 -14.28 3.98 -0.67
N LYS A 102 -14.03 5.11 -1.29
CA LYS A 102 -12.70 5.44 -1.78
C LYS A 102 -11.81 5.90 -0.63
N MET A 103 -10.61 5.33 -0.59
CA MET A 103 -9.54 5.74 0.31
C MET A 103 -8.48 6.44 -0.50
N THR A 104 -7.76 7.38 0.12
CA THR A 104 -6.60 8.02 -0.48
C THR A 104 -5.37 7.60 0.29
N MET A 105 -4.35 7.14 -0.42
CA MET A 105 -3.05 6.82 0.18
C MET A 105 -2.00 7.72 -0.45
N THR A 106 -1.35 8.54 0.37
CA THR A 106 -0.28 9.43 -0.06
C THR A 106 1.05 8.94 0.52
N THR A 107 2.00 8.64 -0.36
CA THR A 107 3.36 8.27 0.03
C THR A 107 4.29 9.41 -0.33
N THR A 108 4.96 9.99 0.66
CA THR A 108 5.87 11.13 0.48
C THR A 108 7.29 10.73 0.84
N LEU A 109 8.25 11.11 0.00
CA LEU A 109 9.67 10.81 0.14
C LEU A 109 10.43 12.10 0.43
N THR A 110 11.12 12.13 1.56
CA THR A 110 11.91 13.31 1.98
C THR A 110 13.35 12.89 2.26
N ASP A 111 14.31 13.59 1.66
CA ASP A 111 15.72 13.34 1.95
C ASP A 111 16.02 13.64 3.41
N VAL A 112 16.71 12.72 4.06
CA VAL A 112 17.22 12.89 5.43
C VAL A 112 18.64 12.33 5.50
N ASP A 113 19.34 12.62 6.59
CA ASP A 113 20.68 12.11 6.77
C ASP A 113 20.68 10.58 6.74
N GLY A 114 21.47 10.02 5.83
CA GLY A 114 21.64 8.58 5.69
C GLY A 114 20.54 7.85 4.93
N GLY A 115 19.61 8.58 4.28
CA GLY A 115 18.56 7.93 3.50
C GLY A 115 17.36 8.80 3.20
N THR A 116 16.18 8.21 3.36
CA THR A 116 14.90 8.85 3.04
C THR A 116 13.90 8.60 4.16
N GLU A 117 13.16 9.64 4.54
CA GLU A 117 11.94 9.43 5.33
C GLU A 117 10.79 9.11 4.38
N VAL A 118 10.18 7.96 4.56
CA VAL A 118 9.00 7.54 3.81
C VAL A 118 7.79 7.66 4.72
N ARG A 119 6.84 8.49 4.33
CA ARG A 119 5.61 8.73 5.09
C ARG A 119 4.41 8.28 4.28
N ILE A 120 3.56 7.46 4.88
CA ILE A 120 2.32 7.02 4.28
C ILE A 120 1.15 7.57 5.09
N VAL A 121 0.27 8.30 4.42
CA VAL A 121 -0.96 8.83 5.00
C VAL A 121 -2.13 8.14 4.31
N HIS A 122 -2.98 7.45 5.09
CA HIS A 122 -4.25 6.90 4.63
C HIS A 122 -5.38 7.82 5.05
N GLU A 123 -6.27 8.16 4.14
CA GLU A 123 -7.45 8.98 4.41
C GLU A 123 -8.70 8.27 3.92
N GLY A 124 -9.81 8.49 4.59
CA GLY A 124 -11.09 7.88 4.21
C GLY A 124 -11.18 6.39 4.48
N VAL A 125 -10.43 5.87 5.45
CA VAL A 125 -10.45 4.45 5.80
C VAL A 125 -11.79 4.11 6.45
N PRO A 126 -12.52 3.07 5.99
CA PRO A 126 -13.79 2.69 6.59
C PRO A 126 -13.64 2.33 8.08
N ASP A 127 -14.59 2.77 8.91
CA ASP A 127 -14.57 2.51 10.36
C ASP A 127 -14.57 1.01 10.68
N ARG A 128 -15.09 0.18 9.76
CA ARG A 128 -15.11 -1.27 9.90
C ARG A 128 -13.70 -1.89 9.91
N VAL A 129 -12.73 -1.20 9.32
CA VAL A 129 -11.33 -1.62 9.39
C VAL A 129 -10.76 -1.07 10.69
N PRO A 130 -10.38 -1.92 11.67
CA PRO A 130 -9.83 -1.43 12.93
C PRO A 130 -8.59 -0.55 12.70
N ILE A 131 -8.52 0.57 13.42
CA ILE A 131 -7.40 1.52 13.31
C ILE A 131 -6.07 0.80 13.55
N ALA A 132 -6.03 -0.06 14.57
CA ALA A 132 -4.80 -0.81 14.89
C ALA A 132 -4.36 -1.72 13.75
N ASP A 133 -5.30 -2.31 13.02
CA ASP A 133 -4.98 -3.19 11.88
C ASP A 133 -4.43 -2.39 10.70
N ASN A 134 -5.02 -1.23 10.42
CA ASN A 134 -4.51 -0.34 9.36
C ASN A 134 -3.11 0.15 9.70
N ASP A 135 -2.89 0.60 10.93
CA ASP A 135 -1.57 1.06 11.39
C ASP A 135 -0.53 -0.06 11.31
N ALA A 136 -0.85 -1.23 11.82
CA ALA A 136 0.05 -2.38 11.80
C ALA A 136 0.38 -2.82 10.37
N GLY A 137 -0.61 -2.86 9.48
CA GLY A 137 -0.41 -3.21 8.07
C GLY A 137 0.50 -2.22 7.35
N THR A 138 0.34 -0.93 7.63
CA THR A 138 1.18 0.11 7.03
C THR A 138 2.61 0.02 7.53
N ARG A 139 2.82 -0.22 8.84
CA ARG A 139 4.15 -0.42 9.41
C ARG A 139 4.84 -1.64 8.82
N MET A 140 4.10 -2.73 8.64
CA MET A 140 4.61 -3.95 8.02
C MET A 140 5.02 -3.70 6.56
N ALA A 141 4.20 -2.98 5.80
CA ALA A 141 4.52 -2.63 4.42
C ALA A 141 5.81 -1.81 4.34
N LEU A 142 5.97 -0.81 5.21
CA LEU A 142 7.19 -0.01 5.24
C LEU A 142 8.42 -0.82 5.66
N ALA A 143 8.26 -1.79 6.56
CA ALA A 143 9.35 -2.69 6.94
C ALA A 143 9.77 -3.57 5.75
N HIS A 144 8.81 -4.10 5.00
CA HIS A 144 9.08 -4.89 3.80
C HIS A 144 9.74 -4.03 2.71
N LEU A 145 9.28 -2.79 2.54
CA LEU A 145 9.88 -1.86 1.58
C LEU A 145 11.35 -1.59 1.96
N ALA A 146 11.62 -1.34 3.23
CA ALA A 146 12.99 -1.14 3.72
C ALA A 146 13.88 -2.35 3.39
N THR A 147 13.40 -3.56 3.69
CA THR A 147 14.14 -4.79 3.39
C THR A 147 14.44 -4.90 1.88
N LEU A 148 13.46 -4.58 1.05
CA LEU A 148 13.60 -4.68 -0.41
C LEU A 148 14.64 -3.72 -0.96
N VAL A 149 14.64 -2.45 -0.53
CA VAL A 149 15.49 -1.40 -1.12
C VAL A 149 16.83 -1.22 -0.40
N GLU A 150 16.93 -1.60 0.88
CA GLU A 150 18.19 -1.54 1.63
C GLU A 150 19.12 -2.71 1.32
N ALA A 151 18.60 -3.76 0.69
CA ALA A 151 19.39 -4.95 0.36
C ALA A 151 20.41 -4.72 -0.77
N ASP A 152 20.33 -3.60 -1.45
CA ASP A 152 21.21 -3.24 -2.58
C ASP A 152 22.47 -2.48 -2.14
#